data_10969ab7535ced5d74f335d013c28aee
#
_entry.id   10969ab7535ced5d74f335d013c28aee
#
_cell.length_a   1.000
_cell.length_b   1.000
_cell.length_c   1.000
_cell.angle_alpha   90.00
_cell.angle_beta   90.00
_cell.angle_gamma   90.00
#
_symmetry.space_group_name_H-M   'P 1'
#
loop_
_entity.id
_entity.type
_entity.pdbx_description
1 polymer ?
#
loop_
_entity_poly.entity_id
_entity_poly.type
_entity_poly.pdbx_seq_one_letter_code
_entity_poly.pdbx_strand_id
1 'polypeptide(L)'
;MSTADFLSAEEVAFFKCNGYLIVKGALDLQQCAEAQDRLWQDLPASSYLKRSDSRTHVGPFAEHDRQEDTVHLRDGFRWQQRQLGTERLMIELVYNQKLCGIAEQLLGRGSLREPLIGGRPMGTEGAAWPGGPVGPAVGTEGIRGIYCTLPYGDKPREPDLCHTDGHPFHLGIVGLISDVPPDGGAFKVWPGSHERLYSTFQMRYDQPRIPFYEHLPSHKGILHTPEYLKTIEELLEDTPAVDCHGSAGDVVFWHHRTAHMAGHNYSEVIRQ
;
A
#
# COMPACT_ATOMS: atom_id res chain seq x y z
N MET A 1 -10.14 -24.91 -8.97
CA MET A 1 -10.03 -24.25 -7.66
C MET A 1 -11.42 -24.08 -7.09
N SER A 2 -11.62 -24.24 -5.79
CA SER A 2 -12.93 -24.17 -5.13
C SER A 2 -13.58 -22.81 -5.40
N THR A 3 -14.86 -22.80 -5.74
CA THR A 3 -15.68 -21.62 -6.04
C THR A 3 -16.26 -20.98 -4.75
N ALA A 4 -15.62 -21.19 -3.62
CA ALA A 4 -16.08 -20.59 -2.36
C ALA A 4 -15.94 -19.08 -2.43
N ASP A 5 -17.04 -18.38 -2.18
CA ASP A 5 -17.03 -16.93 -2.05
C ASP A 5 -16.40 -16.59 -0.69
N PHE A 6 -15.39 -15.74 -0.72
CA PHE A 6 -14.68 -15.25 0.48
C PHE A 6 -15.38 -14.04 1.09
N LEU A 7 -16.11 -13.29 0.29
CA LEU A 7 -16.88 -12.12 0.69
C LEU A 7 -18.38 -12.37 0.57
N SER A 8 -19.15 -11.82 1.47
CA SER A 8 -20.59 -11.75 1.36
C SER A 8 -21.03 -10.75 0.26
N ALA A 9 -22.30 -10.84 -0.13
CA ALA A 9 -22.86 -9.89 -1.10
C ALA A 9 -22.86 -8.44 -0.55
N GLU A 10 -23.03 -8.29 0.76
CA GLU A 10 -22.99 -7.00 1.46
C GLU A 10 -21.59 -6.40 1.44
N GLU A 11 -20.54 -7.21 1.65
CA GLU A 11 -19.14 -6.76 1.58
C GLU A 11 -18.77 -6.32 0.15
N VAL A 12 -19.19 -7.06 -0.84
CA VAL A 12 -19.02 -6.67 -2.26
C VAL A 12 -19.76 -5.38 -2.57
N ALA A 13 -21.00 -5.24 -2.10
CA ALA A 13 -21.78 -4.01 -2.27
C ALA A 13 -21.14 -2.82 -1.54
N PHE A 14 -20.62 -3.05 -0.33
CA PHE A 14 -19.89 -2.04 0.43
C PHE A 14 -18.66 -1.55 -0.34
N PHE A 15 -17.84 -2.46 -0.86
CA PHE A 15 -16.66 -2.10 -1.66
C PHE A 15 -17.04 -1.28 -2.89
N LYS A 16 -18.09 -1.67 -3.61
CA LYS A 16 -18.57 -0.93 -4.79
C LYS A 16 -19.03 0.49 -4.45
N CYS A 17 -19.69 0.66 -3.32
CA CYS A 17 -20.21 1.96 -2.89
C CYS A 17 -19.09 2.86 -2.33
N ASN A 18 -18.17 2.28 -1.55
CA ASN A 18 -17.19 3.06 -0.78
C ASN A 18 -15.79 3.09 -1.40
N GLY A 19 -15.49 2.18 -2.35
CA GLY A 19 -14.18 2.09 -3.00
C GLY A 19 -13.10 1.42 -2.15
N TYR A 20 -13.43 0.88 -0.99
CA TYR A 20 -12.52 0.14 -0.13
C TYR A 20 -13.26 -0.92 0.69
N LEU A 21 -12.49 -1.88 1.24
CA LEU A 21 -12.99 -2.90 2.15
C LEU A 21 -11.87 -3.33 3.10
N ILE A 22 -12.17 -3.42 4.38
CA ILE A 22 -11.26 -3.99 5.39
C ILE A 22 -11.67 -5.44 5.64
N VAL A 23 -10.75 -6.36 5.37
CA VAL A 23 -10.94 -7.80 5.63
C VAL A 23 -10.08 -8.21 6.80
N LYS A 24 -10.75 -8.68 7.86
CA LYS A 24 -10.08 -9.09 9.08
C LYS A 24 -9.40 -10.47 8.94
N GLY A 25 -8.18 -10.61 9.49
CA GLY A 25 -7.46 -11.87 9.54
C GLY A 25 -7.27 -12.52 8.16
N ALA A 26 -6.86 -11.73 7.16
CA ALA A 26 -6.69 -12.20 5.79
C ALA A 26 -5.26 -12.67 5.50
N LEU A 27 -4.27 -12.26 6.31
CA LEU A 27 -2.89 -12.73 6.23
C LEU A 27 -2.61 -13.78 7.29
N ASP A 28 -1.64 -14.63 7.02
CA ASP A 28 -1.11 -15.60 7.98
C ASP A 28 -0.28 -14.89 9.06
N LEU A 29 -0.62 -15.08 10.32
CA LEU A 29 0.03 -14.38 11.43
C LEU A 29 1.48 -14.82 11.65
N GLN A 30 1.82 -16.07 11.33
CA GLN A 30 3.19 -16.53 11.42
C GLN A 30 4.05 -15.83 10.35
N GLN A 31 3.56 -15.77 9.11
CA GLN A 31 4.23 -15.05 8.05
C GLN A 31 4.32 -13.54 8.32
N CYS A 32 3.31 -12.94 8.96
CA CYS A 32 3.38 -11.56 9.43
C CYS A 32 4.53 -11.36 10.43
N ALA A 33 4.69 -12.26 11.39
CA ALA A 33 5.78 -12.22 12.38
C ALA A 33 7.17 -12.39 11.69
N GLU A 34 7.27 -13.34 10.77
CA GLU A 34 8.48 -13.55 9.98
C GLU A 34 8.84 -12.32 9.12
N ALA A 35 7.83 -11.64 8.54
CA ALA A 35 8.03 -10.41 7.79
C ALA A 35 8.51 -9.25 8.68
N GLN A 36 7.99 -9.15 9.91
CA GLN A 36 8.52 -8.20 10.90
C GLN A 36 9.97 -8.52 11.26
N ASP A 37 10.30 -9.78 11.50
CA ASP A 37 11.68 -10.18 11.79
C ASP A 37 12.61 -9.83 10.63
N ARG A 38 12.18 -10.10 9.41
CA ARG A 38 12.94 -9.80 8.20
C ARG A 38 13.18 -8.31 8.02
N LEU A 39 12.16 -7.47 8.29
CA LEU A 39 12.28 -6.02 8.25
C LEU A 39 13.43 -5.51 9.12
N TRP A 40 13.51 -5.99 10.36
CA TRP A 40 14.51 -5.54 11.32
C TRP A 40 15.94 -6.04 11.02
N GLN A 41 16.09 -7.12 10.26
CA GLN A 41 17.39 -7.67 9.90
C GLN A 41 18.19 -6.77 8.94
N ASP A 42 17.50 -5.95 8.14
CA ASP A 42 18.15 -5.08 7.17
C ASP A 42 18.71 -3.79 7.76
N LEU A 43 18.41 -3.49 9.02
CA LEU A 43 18.98 -2.31 9.66
C LEU A 43 20.47 -2.52 9.96
N PRO A 44 21.31 -1.54 9.62
CA PRO A 44 22.71 -1.56 10.03
C PRO A 44 22.85 -1.65 11.56
N ALA A 45 23.88 -2.35 12.03
CA ALA A 45 24.16 -2.45 13.46
C ALA A 45 24.41 -1.07 14.12
N SER A 46 24.86 -0.10 13.33
CA SER A 46 25.06 1.30 13.73
C SER A 46 23.77 2.12 13.79
N SER A 47 22.64 1.58 13.31
CA SER A 47 21.39 2.31 13.30
C SER A 47 20.98 2.76 14.69
N TYR A 48 20.47 3.99 14.78
CA TYR A 48 19.84 4.52 15.99
C TYR A 48 18.58 3.72 16.35
N LEU A 49 17.82 3.29 15.33
CA LEU A 49 16.57 2.55 15.50
C LEU A 49 16.86 1.15 16.03
N LYS A 50 16.30 0.79 17.18
CA LYS A 50 16.48 -0.51 17.84
C LYS A 50 15.12 -1.16 18.10
N ARG A 51 14.92 -2.38 17.62
CA ARG A 51 13.66 -3.12 17.78
C ARG A 51 13.25 -3.26 19.25
N SER A 52 14.21 -3.48 20.15
CA SER A 52 13.97 -3.71 21.58
C SER A 52 13.81 -2.43 22.41
N ASP A 53 13.95 -1.25 21.82
CA ASP A 53 13.85 0.02 22.52
C ASP A 53 12.92 0.99 21.82
N SER A 54 11.66 1.04 22.23
CA SER A 54 10.63 1.89 21.65
C SER A 54 10.96 3.40 21.71
N ARG A 55 11.81 3.83 22.61
CA ARG A 55 12.26 5.23 22.69
C ARG A 55 13.04 5.65 21.45
N THR A 56 13.62 4.68 20.73
CA THR A 56 14.32 4.92 19.45
C THR A 56 13.38 4.97 18.26
N HIS A 57 12.09 4.65 18.43
CA HIS A 57 11.14 4.53 17.32
C HIS A 57 10.58 5.87 16.85
N VAL A 58 10.71 6.93 17.65
CA VAL A 58 10.22 8.25 17.29
C VAL A 58 11.08 8.83 16.16
N GLY A 59 10.42 9.24 15.07
CA GLY A 59 11.09 9.87 13.94
C GLY A 59 11.48 11.33 14.21
N PRO A 60 12.16 11.97 13.27
CA PRO A 60 12.45 11.46 11.93
C PRO A 60 13.59 10.44 11.91
N PHE A 61 13.60 9.60 10.88
CA PHE A 61 14.68 8.65 10.63
C PHE A 61 16.02 9.42 10.48
N ALA A 62 17.05 8.99 11.18
CA ALA A 62 18.34 9.66 11.12
C ALA A 62 18.94 9.60 9.70
N GLU A 63 19.58 10.68 9.27
CA GLU A 63 20.08 10.79 7.90
C GLU A 63 21.10 9.69 7.55
N HIS A 64 21.97 9.34 8.48
CA HIS A 64 22.95 8.26 8.28
C HIS A 64 22.34 6.85 8.26
N ASP A 65 21.10 6.70 8.73
CA ASP A 65 20.35 5.44 8.65
C ASP A 65 19.50 5.35 7.38
N ARG A 66 19.40 6.43 6.61
CA ARG A 66 18.60 6.45 5.40
C ARG A 66 19.29 5.61 4.31
N GLN A 67 18.56 4.67 3.79
CA GLN A 67 18.92 3.98 2.56
C GLN A 67 18.42 4.79 1.36
N GLU A 68 18.99 4.59 0.18
CA GLU A 68 18.55 5.29 -1.03
C GLU A 68 17.05 5.19 -1.26
N ASP A 69 16.46 4.04 -0.96
CA ASP A 69 15.03 3.77 -1.09
C ASP A 69 14.16 4.51 -0.08
N THR A 70 14.75 4.99 1.01
CA THR A 70 14.03 5.70 2.07
C THR A 70 13.97 7.21 1.83
N VAL A 71 14.70 7.72 0.84
CA VAL A 71 14.83 9.16 0.55
C VAL A 71 13.51 9.81 0.10
N HIS A 72 12.57 9.04 -0.40
CA HIS A 72 11.27 9.54 -0.89
C HIS A 72 10.24 9.77 0.22
N LEU A 73 10.67 9.86 1.46
CA LEU A 73 9.79 9.81 2.60
C LEU A 73 9.60 11.20 3.19
N ARG A 74 8.34 11.56 3.35
CA ARG A 74 7.94 12.82 3.96
C ARG A 74 8.65 13.00 5.28
N ASP A 75 9.53 14.00 5.35
CA ASP A 75 10.22 14.44 6.56
C ASP A 75 10.98 13.35 7.35
N GLY A 76 11.31 12.24 6.71
CA GLY A 76 12.05 11.15 7.35
C GLY A 76 11.25 10.28 8.32
N PHE A 77 9.91 10.37 8.32
CA PHE A 77 9.06 9.54 9.19
C PHE A 77 8.62 8.23 8.57
N ARG A 78 9.04 7.94 7.34
CA ARG A 78 8.70 6.69 6.68
C ARG A 78 9.94 5.88 6.42
N TRP A 79 9.86 4.60 6.71
CA TRP A 79 10.87 3.61 6.45
C TRP A 79 10.32 2.59 5.46
N GLN A 80 10.87 2.54 4.26
CA GLN A 80 10.42 1.66 3.18
C GLN A 80 11.51 0.67 2.83
N GLN A 81 11.17 -0.61 2.88
CA GLN A 81 12.02 -1.72 2.49
C GLN A 81 11.43 -2.38 1.23
N ARG A 82 11.64 -1.72 0.08
CA ARG A 82 11.03 -2.15 -1.20
C ARG A 82 11.60 -3.46 -1.71
N GLN A 83 12.89 -3.69 -1.50
CA GLN A 83 13.57 -4.89 -1.93
C GLN A 83 12.96 -6.15 -1.31
N LEU A 84 12.40 -6.08 -0.13
CA LEU A 84 11.73 -7.22 0.52
C LEU A 84 10.55 -7.76 -0.30
N GLY A 85 9.92 -6.92 -1.12
CA GLY A 85 8.82 -7.35 -2.01
C GLY A 85 9.22 -8.39 -3.05
N THR A 86 10.52 -8.61 -3.27
CA THR A 86 11.04 -9.65 -4.17
C THR A 86 11.28 -11.00 -3.48
N GLU A 87 11.15 -11.02 -2.16
CA GLU A 87 11.43 -12.22 -1.38
C GLU A 87 10.23 -13.17 -1.36
N ARG A 88 10.51 -14.46 -1.31
CA ARG A 88 9.51 -15.52 -1.33
C ARG A 88 8.48 -15.36 -0.21
N LEU A 89 8.93 -15.00 0.99
CA LEU A 89 8.05 -14.75 2.14
C LEU A 89 6.98 -13.72 1.81
N MET A 90 7.35 -12.58 1.24
CA MET A 90 6.41 -11.51 0.90
C MET A 90 5.48 -11.91 -0.25
N ILE A 91 6.01 -12.69 -1.20
CA ILE A 91 5.21 -13.20 -2.31
C ILE A 91 4.13 -14.16 -1.79
N GLU A 92 4.50 -15.13 -0.96
CA GLU A 92 3.56 -16.10 -0.37
C GLU A 92 2.55 -15.44 0.56
N LEU A 93 2.96 -14.42 1.32
CA LEU A 93 2.07 -13.65 2.19
C LEU A 93 0.95 -12.97 1.41
N VAL A 94 1.26 -12.40 0.24
CA VAL A 94 0.30 -11.60 -0.56
C VAL A 94 -0.45 -12.47 -1.59
N TYR A 95 0.22 -13.37 -2.29
CA TYR A 95 -0.41 -14.22 -3.30
C TYR A 95 -0.93 -15.53 -2.69
N ASN A 96 -1.72 -15.41 -1.63
CA ASN A 96 -2.40 -16.54 -1.04
C ASN A 96 -3.81 -16.73 -1.64
N GLN A 97 -4.39 -17.92 -1.44
CA GLN A 97 -5.68 -18.28 -2.01
C GLN A 97 -6.82 -17.33 -1.59
N LYS A 98 -6.79 -16.87 -0.33
CA LYS A 98 -7.84 -15.99 0.21
C LYS A 98 -7.79 -14.61 -0.46
N LEU A 99 -6.62 -13.97 -0.50
CA LEU A 99 -6.48 -12.65 -1.10
C LEU A 99 -6.75 -12.67 -2.61
N CYS A 100 -6.25 -13.68 -3.32
CA CYS A 100 -6.54 -13.85 -4.75
C CYS A 100 -8.03 -14.07 -5.00
N GLY A 101 -8.69 -14.91 -4.20
CA GLY A 101 -10.12 -15.15 -4.32
C GLY A 101 -10.98 -13.91 -4.05
N ILE A 102 -10.61 -13.13 -3.04
CA ILE A 102 -11.25 -11.83 -2.74
C ILE A 102 -11.06 -10.87 -3.92
N ALA A 103 -9.85 -10.75 -4.43
CA ALA A 103 -9.57 -9.87 -5.56
C ALA A 103 -10.41 -10.27 -6.80
N GLU A 104 -10.56 -11.55 -7.10
CA GLU A 104 -11.41 -12.03 -8.19
C GLU A 104 -12.91 -11.79 -7.93
N GLN A 105 -13.37 -11.85 -6.68
CA GLN A 105 -14.76 -11.45 -6.38
C GLN A 105 -15.01 -9.97 -6.62
N LEU A 106 -14.02 -9.11 -6.31
CA LEU A 106 -14.15 -7.66 -6.49
C LEU A 106 -13.98 -7.22 -7.95
N LEU A 107 -13.09 -7.84 -8.70
CA LEU A 107 -12.74 -7.47 -10.07
C LEU A 107 -13.46 -8.29 -11.14
N GLY A 108 -13.98 -9.45 -10.78
CA GLY A 108 -14.56 -10.45 -11.67
C GLY A 108 -13.72 -11.72 -11.73
N ARG A 109 -14.40 -12.85 -11.81
CA ARG A 109 -13.73 -14.17 -11.87
C ARG A 109 -12.85 -14.28 -13.12
N GLY A 110 -11.65 -14.81 -12.95
CA GLY A 110 -10.66 -14.94 -14.02
C GLY A 110 -10.00 -13.62 -14.42
N SER A 111 -10.18 -12.55 -13.64
CA SER A 111 -9.55 -11.26 -13.91
C SER A 111 -8.07 -11.20 -13.50
N LEU A 112 -7.66 -12.04 -12.55
CA LEU A 112 -6.27 -12.11 -12.14
C LEU A 112 -5.45 -12.87 -13.16
N ARG A 113 -4.35 -12.28 -13.57
CA ARG A 113 -3.35 -12.96 -14.38
C ARG A 113 -2.44 -13.74 -13.47
N GLU A 114 -1.94 -14.87 -13.97
CA GLU A 114 -0.86 -15.58 -13.30
C GLU A 114 0.35 -14.61 -13.21
N PRO A 115 0.83 -14.33 -12.01
CA PRO A 115 1.96 -13.42 -11.85
C PRO A 115 3.23 -14.06 -12.45
N LEU A 116 3.83 -13.35 -13.39
CA LEU A 116 5.08 -13.75 -14.02
C LEU A 116 6.20 -12.84 -13.53
N ILE A 117 7.32 -13.46 -13.21
CA ILE A 117 8.53 -12.78 -12.77
C ILE A 117 9.65 -13.13 -13.75
N GLY A 118 10.11 -12.10 -14.48
CA GLY A 118 11.11 -12.35 -15.53
C GLY A 118 10.63 -13.36 -16.59
N GLY A 119 9.32 -13.38 -16.87
CA GLY A 119 8.70 -14.31 -17.83
C GLY A 119 8.46 -15.73 -17.28
N ARG A 120 8.66 -15.96 -15.99
CA ARG A 120 8.43 -17.26 -15.33
C ARG A 120 7.29 -17.15 -14.33
N PRO A 121 6.49 -18.22 -14.10
CA PRO A 121 5.52 -18.24 -13.02
C PRO A 121 6.17 -17.91 -11.68
N MET A 122 5.46 -17.13 -10.87
CA MET A 122 5.89 -16.82 -9.51
C MET A 122 6.10 -18.11 -8.70
N GLY A 123 7.14 -18.14 -7.89
CA GLY A 123 7.55 -19.34 -7.13
C GLY A 123 8.47 -20.28 -7.91
N THR A 124 8.78 -20.00 -9.17
CA THR A 124 9.84 -20.71 -9.89
C THR A 124 11.19 -20.34 -9.30
N GLU A 125 12.02 -21.35 -9.01
CA GLU A 125 13.38 -21.14 -8.50
C GLU A 125 14.17 -20.16 -9.36
N GLY A 126 14.81 -19.18 -8.73
CA GLY A 126 15.57 -18.10 -9.39
C GLY A 126 14.71 -17.01 -10.05
N ALA A 127 13.37 -17.07 -9.93
CA ALA A 127 12.53 -15.96 -10.29
C ALA A 127 12.45 -14.97 -9.10
N ALA A 128 12.76 -13.72 -9.34
CA ALA A 128 12.64 -12.66 -8.34
C ALA A 128 11.49 -11.72 -8.71
N TRP A 129 10.63 -11.41 -7.75
CA TRP A 129 9.61 -10.38 -7.92
C TRP A 129 10.27 -9.01 -7.75
N PRO A 130 10.13 -8.13 -8.73
CA PRO A 130 10.91 -6.88 -8.71
C PRO A 130 10.40 -5.84 -7.70
N GLY A 131 9.31 -6.08 -7.02
CA GLY A 131 8.75 -5.19 -5.98
C GLY A 131 8.67 -3.71 -6.35
N GLY A 132 7.50 -3.11 -6.28
CA GLY A 132 7.32 -1.69 -6.54
C GLY A 132 7.34 -1.29 -8.03
N PRO A 133 7.47 0.00 -8.32
CA PRO A 133 7.59 0.48 -9.68
C PRO A 133 8.92 0.01 -10.24
N VAL A 134 8.85 -0.88 -11.22
CA VAL A 134 10.01 -1.53 -11.78
C VAL A 134 10.24 -1.08 -13.20
N GLY A 135 11.41 -1.41 -13.68
CA GLY A 135 11.80 -1.13 -15.04
C GLY A 135 10.77 -1.62 -16.06
N PRO A 136 10.81 -1.07 -17.27
CA PRO A 136 9.78 -1.24 -18.30
C PRO A 136 9.53 -2.70 -18.70
N ALA A 137 10.51 -3.57 -18.46
CA ALA A 137 10.43 -4.97 -18.85
C ALA A 137 9.56 -5.83 -17.93
N VAL A 138 9.18 -5.35 -16.73
CA VAL A 138 8.60 -6.21 -15.69
C VAL A 138 7.20 -5.79 -15.27
N GLY A 139 6.74 -4.64 -15.68
CA GLY A 139 5.46 -4.11 -15.25
C GLY A 139 5.51 -3.54 -13.84
N THR A 140 4.38 -3.03 -13.38
CA THR A 140 4.25 -2.37 -12.09
C THR A 140 3.42 -3.18 -11.10
N GLU A 141 2.98 -4.34 -11.51
CA GLU A 141 2.30 -5.27 -10.63
C GLU A 141 3.34 -5.86 -9.70
N GLY A 142 3.16 -5.69 -8.43
CA GLY A 142 4.13 -6.24 -7.54
C GLY A 142 3.91 -5.85 -6.11
N ILE A 143 4.58 -6.59 -5.29
CA ILE A 143 4.62 -6.33 -3.87
C ILE A 143 5.66 -5.24 -3.64
N ARG A 144 5.22 -4.15 -3.05
CA ARG A 144 6.07 -2.98 -2.81
C ARG A 144 6.97 -3.12 -1.57
N GLY A 145 7.02 -4.30 -0.96
CA GLY A 145 7.76 -4.56 0.24
C GLY A 145 7.04 -4.06 1.50
N ILE A 146 7.80 -3.77 2.54
CA ILE A 146 7.26 -3.30 3.83
C ILE A 146 7.43 -1.80 3.95
N TYR A 147 6.32 -1.13 4.24
CA TYR A 147 6.26 0.32 4.40
C TYR A 147 5.88 0.66 5.82
N CYS A 148 6.81 1.26 6.56
CA CYS A 148 6.59 1.67 7.93
C CYS A 148 6.36 3.17 8.05
N THR A 149 5.61 3.56 9.07
CA THR A 149 5.51 4.96 9.49
C THR A 149 5.95 5.05 10.94
N LEU A 150 7.02 5.84 11.18
CA LEU A 150 7.54 6.06 12.52
C LEU A 150 6.60 6.98 13.32
N PRO A 151 6.53 6.81 14.65
CA PRO A 151 5.86 7.76 15.53
C PRO A 151 6.35 9.19 15.34
N TYR A 152 5.41 10.14 15.35
CA TYR A 152 5.72 11.56 15.20
C TYR A 152 6.17 12.21 16.50
N GLY A 153 5.99 11.54 17.64
CA GLY A 153 6.30 12.09 18.95
C GLY A 153 5.51 13.38 19.23
N ASP A 154 6.21 14.41 19.68
CA ASP A 154 5.61 15.70 20.01
C ASP A 154 5.31 16.61 18.79
N LYS A 155 5.46 16.07 17.57
CA LYS A 155 5.17 16.85 16.36
C LYS A 155 3.69 17.27 16.34
N PRO A 156 3.38 18.54 16.04
CA PRO A 156 2.01 18.98 15.91
C PRO A 156 1.22 18.15 14.88
N ARG A 157 -0.08 18.02 15.10
CA ARG A 157 -0.94 17.33 14.14
C ARG A 157 -0.95 18.08 12.80
N GLU A 158 -0.70 17.35 11.75
CA GLU A 158 -0.75 17.84 10.37
C GLU A 158 -2.12 17.53 9.77
N PRO A 159 -2.63 18.38 8.87
CA PRO A 159 -3.86 18.09 8.14
C PRO A 159 -3.69 16.86 7.25
N ASP A 160 -4.75 16.08 7.11
CA ASP A 160 -4.79 15.00 6.15
C ASP A 160 -4.83 15.57 4.72
N LEU A 161 -4.06 14.95 3.82
CA LEU A 161 -3.96 15.33 2.41
C LEU A 161 -4.15 14.10 1.56
N CYS A 162 -5.26 14.00 0.83
CA CYS A 162 -5.49 12.85 -0.03
C CYS A 162 -4.93 13.03 -1.45
N HIS A 163 -4.66 11.90 -2.07
CA HIS A 163 -4.28 11.80 -3.47
C HIS A 163 -4.79 10.47 -4.06
N THR A 164 -4.67 10.31 -5.35
CA THR A 164 -4.81 9.03 -6.02
C THR A 164 -3.47 8.60 -6.60
N ASP A 165 -3.23 7.30 -6.65
CA ASP A 165 -2.01 6.78 -7.28
C ASP A 165 -2.08 6.90 -8.80
N GLY A 166 -0.94 7.23 -9.40
CA GLY A 166 -0.81 7.37 -10.84
C GLY A 166 -0.50 6.08 -11.58
N HIS A 167 -0.42 4.94 -10.90
CA HIS A 167 -0.14 3.66 -11.53
C HIS A 167 -1.41 3.03 -12.11
N PRO A 168 -1.37 2.46 -13.31
CA PRO A 168 -2.51 1.77 -13.90
C PRO A 168 -2.69 0.37 -13.25
N PHE A 169 -3.35 0.31 -12.13
CA PHE A 169 -3.83 -0.90 -11.48
C PHE A 169 -5.34 -0.78 -11.22
N HIS A 170 -6.01 -1.86 -10.88
CA HIS A 170 -7.46 -1.85 -10.61
C HIS A 170 -7.77 -1.96 -9.11
N LEU A 171 -6.96 -2.70 -8.40
CA LEU A 171 -7.13 -2.99 -6.99
C LEU A 171 -5.79 -2.89 -6.28
N GLY A 172 -5.73 -2.08 -5.23
CA GLY A 172 -4.60 -2.01 -4.32
C GLY A 172 -4.89 -2.80 -3.04
N ILE A 173 -3.82 -3.27 -2.40
CA ILE A 173 -3.88 -4.03 -1.15
C ILE A 173 -2.85 -3.44 -0.18
N VAL A 174 -3.29 -3.17 1.04
CA VAL A 174 -2.41 -2.83 2.16
C VAL A 174 -2.68 -3.83 3.27
N GLY A 175 -1.69 -4.64 3.61
CA GLY A 175 -1.76 -5.58 4.73
C GLY A 175 -1.06 -5.01 5.96
N LEU A 176 -1.61 -5.24 7.14
CA LEU A 176 -1.00 -4.91 8.42
C LEU A 176 -0.24 -6.14 8.92
N ILE A 177 1.08 -6.05 8.99
CA ILE A 177 1.91 -7.14 9.56
C ILE A 177 2.12 -6.99 11.07
N SER A 178 1.72 -5.85 11.64
CA SER A 178 1.68 -5.58 13.09
C SER A 178 0.35 -4.94 13.46
N ASP A 179 0.03 -4.93 14.75
CA ASP A 179 -1.11 -4.17 15.25
C ASP A 179 -0.87 -2.67 15.06
N VAL A 180 -1.89 -1.99 14.54
CA VAL A 180 -1.87 -0.56 14.30
C VAL A 180 -3.04 0.08 15.03
N PRO A 181 -2.80 0.88 16.07
CA PRO A 181 -3.88 1.55 16.81
C PRO A 181 -4.49 2.71 15.98
N PRO A 182 -5.63 3.24 16.41
CA PRO A 182 -6.15 4.51 15.86
C PRO A 182 -5.08 5.60 15.88
N ASP A 183 -5.05 6.43 14.84
CA ASP A 183 -4.02 7.45 14.62
C ASP A 183 -2.57 6.90 14.58
N GLY A 184 -2.41 5.59 14.40
CA GLY A 184 -1.12 4.90 14.34
C GLY A 184 -0.45 4.92 12.96
N GLY A 185 -0.84 5.83 12.07
CA GLY A 185 -0.25 5.95 10.76
C GLY A 185 -0.75 4.94 9.74
N ALA A 186 -1.93 4.33 9.98
CA ALA A 186 -2.55 3.40 9.05
C ALA A 186 -2.89 4.07 7.72
N PHE A 187 -3.23 3.25 6.75
CA PHE A 187 -3.78 3.72 5.48
C PHE A 187 -5.11 4.43 5.71
N LYS A 188 -5.26 5.63 5.18
CA LYS A 188 -6.50 6.39 5.24
C LYS A 188 -7.14 6.44 3.86
N VAL A 189 -8.47 6.36 3.82
CA VAL A 189 -9.26 6.43 2.59
C VAL A 189 -10.41 7.42 2.74
N TRP A 190 -10.83 8.02 1.62
CA TRP A 190 -12.03 8.84 1.54
C TRP A 190 -13.14 8.02 0.85
N PRO A 191 -14.12 7.52 1.60
CA PRO A 191 -15.18 6.66 1.06
C PRO A 191 -15.94 7.32 -0.11
N GLY A 192 -16.25 6.54 -1.15
CA GLY A 192 -16.98 7.03 -2.33
C GLY A 192 -16.18 7.94 -3.27
N SER A 193 -14.95 8.31 -2.90
CA SER A 193 -14.14 9.22 -3.72
C SER A 193 -13.79 8.68 -5.10
N HIS A 194 -13.75 7.36 -5.27
CA HIS A 194 -13.49 6.70 -6.55
C HIS A 194 -14.55 7.04 -7.60
N GLU A 195 -15.81 7.25 -7.21
CA GLU A 195 -16.87 7.69 -8.11
C GLU A 195 -16.74 9.18 -8.46
N ARG A 196 -16.47 10.02 -7.46
CA ARG A 196 -16.28 11.46 -7.64
C ARG A 196 -15.10 11.80 -8.53
N LEU A 197 -14.01 11.04 -8.39
CA LEU A 197 -12.79 11.21 -9.17
C LEU A 197 -12.82 10.50 -10.53
N TYR A 198 -13.87 9.71 -10.82
CA TYR A 198 -13.91 8.90 -12.03
C TYR A 198 -13.73 9.70 -13.32
N SER A 199 -14.46 10.79 -13.47
CA SER A 199 -14.42 11.65 -14.65
C SER A 199 -13.15 12.50 -14.75
N THR A 200 -12.49 12.75 -13.61
CA THR A 200 -11.28 13.58 -13.54
C THR A 200 -9.99 12.75 -13.70
N PHE A 201 -10.10 11.43 -13.64
CA PHE A 201 -8.96 10.53 -13.66
C PHE A 201 -8.59 10.17 -15.09
N GLN A 202 -7.55 10.81 -15.61
CA GLN A 202 -7.10 10.67 -17.00
C GLN A 202 -5.84 9.80 -17.10
N MET A 203 -5.96 8.53 -16.76
CA MET A 203 -4.87 7.59 -16.95
C MET A 203 -4.95 6.92 -18.31
N ARG A 204 -3.81 6.79 -18.96
CA ARG A 204 -3.70 6.14 -20.27
C ARG A 204 -3.35 4.67 -20.10
N TYR A 205 -4.35 3.84 -19.97
CA TYR A 205 -4.20 2.39 -19.83
C TYR A 205 -3.76 1.70 -21.13
N ASP A 206 -3.94 2.35 -22.26
CA ASP A 206 -3.56 1.87 -23.59
C ASP A 206 -2.06 1.98 -23.86
N GLN A 207 -1.34 2.75 -23.07
CA GLN A 207 0.10 2.91 -23.24
C GLN A 207 0.88 1.87 -22.43
N PRO A 208 1.99 1.37 -22.99
CA PRO A 208 2.92 0.57 -22.23
C PRO A 208 3.37 1.31 -20.97
N ARG A 209 3.47 0.59 -19.88
CA ARG A 209 4.05 1.14 -18.66
C ARG A 209 5.51 1.44 -18.91
N ILE A 210 5.84 2.69 -18.74
CA ILE A 210 7.22 3.14 -18.67
C ILE A 210 7.54 3.50 -17.23
N PRO A 211 8.77 3.36 -16.78
CA PRO A 211 9.13 3.48 -15.37
C PRO A 211 8.64 4.76 -14.72
N PHE A 212 8.66 5.83 -15.46
CA PHE A 212 8.41 7.17 -14.94
C PHE A 212 7.18 7.83 -15.53
N TYR A 213 6.38 7.09 -16.29
CA TYR A 213 5.19 7.66 -16.96
C TYR A 213 5.49 9.00 -17.65
N GLU A 214 6.59 9.06 -18.39
CA GLU A 214 7.09 10.29 -19.07
C GLU A 214 6.06 10.94 -19.99
N HIS A 215 5.11 10.14 -20.48
CA HIS A 215 3.99 10.61 -21.29
C HIS A 215 2.91 11.35 -20.50
N LEU A 216 3.02 11.40 -19.17
CA LEU A 216 2.06 12.04 -18.29
C LEU A 216 2.71 13.26 -17.61
N PRO A 217 1.97 14.37 -17.44
CA PRO A 217 2.50 15.61 -16.87
C PRO A 217 2.97 15.47 -15.42
N SER A 218 2.54 14.47 -14.69
CA SER A 218 2.98 14.22 -13.34
C SER A 218 3.73 12.90 -13.25
N HIS A 219 4.78 12.87 -12.43
CA HIS A 219 5.55 11.66 -12.18
C HIS A 219 4.73 10.53 -11.51
N LYS A 220 3.53 10.83 -11.03
CA LYS A 220 2.58 9.86 -10.47
C LYS A 220 1.60 9.32 -11.50
N GLY A 221 1.73 9.72 -12.76
CA GLY A 221 0.88 9.24 -13.84
C GLY A 221 -0.54 9.79 -13.84
N ILE A 222 -0.82 10.83 -13.07
CA ILE A 222 -2.12 11.49 -13.00
C ILE A 222 -1.99 12.90 -13.55
N LEU A 223 -2.95 13.28 -14.38
CA LEU A 223 -3.13 14.67 -14.75
C LEU A 223 -3.83 15.39 -13.60
N HIS A 224 -3.13 16.29 -12.95
CA HIS A 224 -3.72 17.19 -11.98
C HIS A 224 -4.47 18.29 -12.72
N THR A 225 -5.59 17.93 -13.35
CA THR A 225 -6.48 18.91 -13.97
C THR A 225 -7.12 19.80 -12.91
N PRO A 226 -7.60 21.01 -13.28
CA PRO A 226 -8.34 21.85 -12.35
C PRO A 226 -9.52 21.14 -11.71
N GLU A 227 -10.23 20.29 -12.47
CA GLU A 227 -11.34 19.49 -11.93
C GLU A 227 -10.87 18.47 -10.89
N TYR A 228 -9.75 17.80 -11.17
CA TYR A 228 -9.18 16.86 -10.19
C TYR A 228 -8.82 17.57 -8.89
N LEU A 229 -8.09 18.68 -8.97
CA LEU A 229 -7.69 19.44 -7.79
C LEU A 229 -8.89 19.96 -7.00
N LYS A 230 -9.89 20.51 -7.69
CA LYS A 230 -11.13 20.94 -7.07
C LYS A 230 -11.86 19.79 -6.36
N THR A 231 -11.95 18.62 -6.99
CA THR A 231 -12.60 17.46 -6.38
C THR A 231 -11.83 16.96 -5.15
N ILE A 232 -10.49 17.04 -5.15
CA ILE A 232 -9.68 16.72 -3.97
C ILE A 232 -9.95 17.72 -2.83
N GLU A 233 -10.03 19.01 -3.11
CA GLU A 233 -10.36 20.04 -2.12
C GLU A 233 -11.75 19.77 -1.50
N GLU A 234 -12.76 19.54 -2.35
CA GLU A 234 -14.11 19.20 -1.89
C GLU A 234 -14.14 17.93 -1.03
N LEU A 235 -13.39 16.88 -1.41
CA LEU A 235 -13.31 15.65 -0.61
C LEU A 235 -12.72 15.90 0.77
N LEU A 236 -11.71 16.76 0.87
CA LEU A 236 -11.09 17.11 2.15
C LEU A 236 -12.04 17.91 3.05
N GLU A 237 -12.97 18.67 2.47
CA GLU A 237 -13.94 19.49 3.20
C GLU A 237 -15.17 18.71 3.64
N ASP A 238 -15.71 17.84 2.77
CA ASP A 238 -17.05 17.26 2.95
C ASP A 238 -17.07 15.76 3.30
N THR A 239 -15.95 15.05 3.11
CA THR A 239 -15.88 13.61 3.30
C THR A 239 -14.87 13.24 4.40
N PRO A 240 -15.30 12.77 5.57
CA PRO A 240 -14.39 12.31 6.61
C PRO A 240 -13.55 11.13 6.13
N ALA A 241 -12.23 11.21 6.34
CA ALA A 241 -11.35 10.11 6.09
C ALA A 241 -11.59 8.94 7.07
N VAL A 242 -11.51 7.73 6.57
CA VAL A 242 -11.53 6.52 7.39
C VAL A 242 -10.09 6.09 7.65
N ASP A 243 -9.72 6.00 8.91
CA ASP A 243 -8.46 5.43 9.38
C ASP A 243 -8.58 3.90 9.40
N CYS A 244 -7.86 3.23 8.50
CA CYS A 244 -7.90 1.77 8.34
C CYS A 244 -6.95 1.07 9.33
N HIS A 245 -7.03 1.44 10.61
CA HIS A 245 -6.29 0.77 11.68
C HIS A 245 -6.85 -0.64 11.97
N GLY A 246 -6.06 -1.48 12.62
CA GLY A 246 -6.48 -2.85 12.92
C GLY A 246 -5.37 -3.71 13.50
N SER A 247 -5.60 -5.01 13.50
CA SER A 247 -4.67 -6.00 14.01
C SER A 247 -3.79 -6.57 12.91
N ALA A 248 -2.67 -7.16 13.31
CA ALA A 248 -1.86 -7.95 12.40
C ALA A 248 -2.72 -8.98 11.65
N GLY A 249 -2.49 -9.13 10.37
CA GLY A 249 -3.29 -9.98 9.50
C GLY A 249 -4.48 -9.30 8.82
N ASP A 250 -4.88 -8.11 9.24
CA ASP A 250 -5.93 -7.34 8.57
C ASP A 250 -5.43 -6.76 7.25
N VAL A 251 -6.34 -6.68 6.27
CA VAL A 251 -6.03 -6.20 4.93
C VAL A 251 -7.05 -5.19 4.47
N VAL A 252 -6.58 -4.10 3.90
CA VAL A 252 -7.40 -3.10 3.22
C VAL A 252 -7.30 -3.33 1.72
N PHE A 253 -8.42 -3.64 1.08
CA PHE A 253 -8.57 -3.60 -0.37
C PHE A 253 -9.10 -2.24 -0.78
N TRP A 254 -8.57 -1.64 -1.83
CA TRP A 254 -9.01 -0.33 -2.29
C TRP A 254 -8.98 -0.20 -3.81
N HIS A 255 -9.99 0.46 -4.34
CA HIS A 255 -10.08 0.76 -5.76
C HIS A 255 -9.03 1.82 -6.13
N HIS A 256 -8.34 1.67 -7.25
CA HIS A 256 -7.21 2.53 -7.62
C HIS A 256 -7.52 4.03 -7.71
N ARG A 257 -8.79 4.39 -7.90
CA ARG A 257 -9.24 5.78 -7.93
C ARG A 257 -9.72 6.31 -6.58
N THR A 258 -9.71 5.49 -5.55
CA THR A 258 -10.05 5.97 -4.20
C THR A 258 -8.98 6.93 -3.71
N ALA A 259 -9.41 8.12 -3.31
CA ALA A 259 -8.52 9.06 -2.65
C ALA A 259 -8.03 8.47 -1.34
N HIS A 260 -6.73 8.55 -1.11
CA HIS A 260 -6.08 7.91 0.02
C HIS A 260 -4.80 8.62 0.45
N MET A 261 -4.31 8.25 1.61
CA MET A 261 -2.97 8.61 2.08
C MET A 261 -2.42 7.56 3.04
N ALA A 262 -1.12 7.52 3.24
CA ALA A 262 -0.57 6.91 4.44
C ALA A 262 -0.74 7.90 5.59
N GLY A 263 -1.42 7.48 6.65
CA GLY A 263 -1.72 8.32 7.79
C GLY A 263 -0.47 8.81 8.53
N HIS A 264 -0.63 9.89 9.27
CA HIS A 264 0.36 10.37 10.22
C HIS A 264 0.32 9.50 11.48
N ASN A 265 1.48 9.16 12.02
CA ASN A 265 1.56 8.27 13.17
C ASN A 265 1.73 9.06 14.48
N TYR A 266 0.65 9.23 15.20
CA TYR A 266 0.61 9.88 16.52
C TYR A 266 0.56 8.87 17.66
N SER A 267 0.78 7.59 17.38
CA SER A 267 0.94 6.53 18.37
C SER A 267 2.39 6.35 18.80
N GLU A 268 2.63 5.43 19.73
CA GLU A 268 3.98 5.07 20.22
C GLU A 268 4.60 3.88 19.47
N VAL A 269 3.85 3.27 18.52
CA VAL A 269 4.31 2.07 17.79
C VAL A 269 4.63 2.39 16.34
N ILE A 270 5.63 1.73 15.79
CA ILE A 270 5.89 1.81 14.35
C ILE A 270 4.77 1.08 13.62
N ARG A 271 4.11 1.75 12.69
CA ARG A 271 3.17 1.09 11.78
C ARG A 271 3.95 0.28 10.74
N GLN A 272 3.60 -0.97 10.61
CA GLN A 272 4.20 -1.91 9.68
C GLN A 272 3.14 -2.61 8.82
#